data_1296a80a60e1d2e9d01567f1a6a58019
#
_entry.id   1296a80a60e1d2e9d01567f1a6a58019
#
_cell.length_a   1.000
_cell.length_b   1.000
_cell.length_c   1.000
_cell.angle_alpha   90.00
_cell.angle_beta   90.00
_cell.angle_gamma   90.00
#
_symmetry.space_group_name_H-M   'P 1'
#
loop_
_entity.id
_entity.type
_entity.pdbx_description
1 polymer ?
#
loop_
_entity_poly.entity_id
_entity_poly.type
_entity_poly.pdbx_seq_one_letter_code
_entity_poly.pdbx_strand_id
1 'polypeptide(L)'
;MCIRDSIYITGCNYVDSLSYYENCSFAIAYFEKLIAYGKEKNIKIATYNCRWNNFVCNAEAYKIIHGYLKDLYIKYDTSHCINAGGDYLQETRDWGKRFIHVHLKGAVKIEGKVYDNPPAGMDQTDWTSFMGILYGLGYDGGLSIEPESAYWHGELSDRGVDYTIRYFRNMMI
;
A
#
# COMPACT_ATOMS: atom_id res chain seq x y z
N MET A 1 18.06 20.47 -3.60
CA MET A 1 17.34 19.18 -3.64
C MET A 1 15.86 19.51 -3.60
N CYS A 2 15.17 19.46 -4.76
CA CYS A 2 13.72 19.67 -4.80
C CYS A 2 13.05 18.36 -4.38
N ILE A 3 12.59 18.26 -3.17
CA ILE A 3 11.62 17.26 -2.74
C ILE A 3 10.30 17.71 -3.36
N ARG A 4 9.91 17.09 -4.47
CA ARG A 4 8.58 17.30 -5.03
C ARG A 4 7.69 16.23 -4.40
N ASP A 5 6.96 16.59 -3.37
CA ASP A 5 5.83 15.82 -2.91
C ASP A 5 4.75 15.87 -3.98
N SER A 6 4.82 14.90 -4.90
CA SER A 6 3.95 14.84 -6.07
C SER A 6 2.81 13.84 -5.88
N ILE A 7 2.58 13.39 -4.64
CA ILE A 7 1.60 12.34 -4.31
C ILE A 7 0.71 12.81 -3.17
N TYR A 8 -0.61 12.72 -3.34
CA TYR A 8 -1.60 12.87 -2.28
C TYR A 8 -2.30 11.52 -2.06
N ILE A 9 -2.24 11.01 -0.83
CA ILE A 9 -2.76 9.70 -0.46
C ILE A 9 -3.97 9.88 0.44
N THR A 10 -5.12 9.28 0.09
CA THR A 10 -6.35 9.35 0.86
C THR A 10 -7.18 8.07 0.73
N GLY A 11 -8.09 7.86 1.69
CA GLY A 11 -9.09 6.80 1.65
C GLY A 11 -10.48 7.32 1.31
N CYS A 12 -11.43 6.41 1.27
CA CYS A 12 -12.85 6.70 1.15
C CYS A 12 -13.62 5.78 2.10
N ASN A 13 -14.38 6.37 3.03
CA ASN A 13 -15.17 5.62 3.99
C ASN A 13 -16.34 4.89 3.31
N TYR A 14 -16.63 3.70 3.81
CA TYR A 14 -17.88 3.01 3.49
C TYR A 14 -19.03 3.61 4.31
N VAL A 15 -20.16 3.82 3.66
CA VAL A 15 -21.38 4.33 4.30
C VAL A 15 -22.37 3.18 4.40
N ASP A 16 -22.63 2.67 5.61
CA ASP A 16 -23.43 1.46 5.85
C ASP A 16 -24.89 1.58 5.40
N SER A 17 -25.43 2.80 5.35
CA SER A 17 -26.80 3.04 4.88
C SER A 17 -26.97 3.00 3.36
N LEU A 18 -25.87 2.88 2.61
CA LEU A 18 -25.84 2.82 1.16
C LEU A 18 -25.49 1.43 0.67
N SER A 19 -25.98 1.06 -0.50
CA SER A 19 -25.56 -0.15 -1.18
C SER A 19 -24.08 -0.08 -1.58
N TYR A 20 -23.46 -1.23 -1.83
CA TYR A 20 -22.08 -1.28 -2.33
C TYR A 20 -21.90 -0.51 -3.65
N TYR A 21 -22.90 -0.60 -4.54
CA TYR A 21 -22.90 0.15 -5.79
C TYR A 21 -22.89 1.67 -5.56
N GLU A 22 -23.73 2.18 -4.65
CA GLU A 22 -23.76 3.60 -4.32
C GLU A 22 -22.44 4.06 -3.70
N ASN A 23 -21.87 3.27 -2.77
CA ASN A 23 -20.55 3.54 -2.21
C ASN A 23 -19.47 3.62 -3.30
N CYS A 24 -19.43 2.68 -4.24
CA CYS A 24 -18.51 2.73 -5.38
C CYS A 24 -18.73 3.96 -6.26
N SER A 25 -19.98 4.32 -6.53
CA SER A 25 -20.33 5.50 -7.33
C SER A 25 -19.86 6.79 -6.66
N PHE A 26 -20.05 6.93 -5.36
CA PHE A 26 -19.56 8.07 -4.59
C PHE A 26 -18.03 8.13 -4.56
N ALA A 27 -17.36 6.99 -4.35
CA ALA A 27 -15.91 6.93 -4.38
C ALA A 27 -15.36 7.35 -5.74
N ILE A 28 -15.95 6.88 -6.83
CA ILE A 28 -15.57 7.27 -8.20
C ILE A 28 -15.70 8.79 -8.36
N ALA A 29 -16.88 9.36 -8.05
CA ALA A 29 -17.11 10.79 -8.18
C ALA A 29 -16.18 11.64 -7.30
N TYR A 30 -15.84 11.15 -6.11
CA TYR A 30 -14.90 11.79 -5.20
C TYR A 30 -13.49 11.82 -5.79
N PHE A 31 -12.99 10.66 -6.23
CA PHE A 31 -11.64 10.55 -6.77
C PHE A 31 -11.50 11.22 -8.15
N GLU A 32 -12.55 11.26 -8.99
CA GLU A 32 -12.53 12.03 -10.23
C GLU A 32 -12.23 13.51 -9.98
N LYS A 33 -12.88 14.11 -8.99
CA LYS A 33 -12.64 15.51 -8.60
C LYS A 33 -11.22 15.72 -8.07
N LEU A 34 -10.73 14.80 -7.24
CA LEU A 34 -9.36 14.86 -6.71
C LEU A 34 -8.32 14.71 -7.82
N ILE A 35 -8.53 13.76 -8.75
CA ILE A 35 -7.63 13.55 -9.89
C ILE A 35 -7.58 14.79 -10.78
N ALA A 36 -8.72 15.40 -11.08
CA ALA A 36 -8.79 16.62 -11.87
C ALA A 36 -8.00 17.75 -11.19
N TYR A 37 -8.24 17.99 -9.89
CA TYR A 37 -7.50 18.99 -9.13
C TYR A 37 -6.01 18.65 -8.99
N GLY A 38 -5.68 17.38 -8.78
CA GLY A 38 -4.30 16.91 -8.72
C GLY A 38 -3.52 17.18 -10.03
N LYS A 39 -4.17 16.97 -11.18
CA LYS A 39 -3.58 17.28 -12.50
C LYS A 39 -3.21 18.75 -12.64
N GLU A 40 -4.08 19.66 -12.19
CA GLU A 40 -3.79 21.12 -12.20
C GLU A 40 -2.57 21.49 -11.34
N LYS A 41 -2.30 20.72 -10.29
CA LYS A 41 -1.21 20.94 -9.33
C LYS A 41 0.02 20.05 -9.58
N ASN A 42 -0.01 19.21 -10.61
CA ASN A 42 1.00 18.18 -10.87
C ASN A 42 1.19 17.21 -9.66
N ILE A 43 0.07 16.84 -9.04
CA ILE A 43 0.02 15.89 -7.92
C ILE A 43 -0.72 14.63 -8.35
N LYS A 44 -0.12 13.47 -8.12
CA LYS A 44 -0.77 12.16 -8.33
C LYS A 44 -1.65 11.84 -7.13
N ILE A 45 -2.85 11.31 -7.40
CA ILE A 45 -3.79 10.88 -6.35
C ILE A 45 -3.69 9.38 -6.18
N ALA A 46 -3.58 8.93 -4.93
CA ALA A 46 -3.51 7.51 -4.61
C ALA A 46 -4.47 7.14 -3.47
N THR A 47 -4.99 5.92 -3.51
CA THR A 47 -5.57 5.25 -2.34
C THR A 47 -4.47 4.52 -1.57
N TYR A 48 -4.78 4.10 -0.35
CA TYR A 48 -3.96 3.15 0.42
C TYR A 48 -4.74 1.85 0.65
N ASN A 49 -4.04 0.73 0.87
CA ASN A 49 -4.70 -0.56 1.10
C ASN A 49 -4.96 -0.90 2.59
N CYS A 50 -4.77 0.06 3.49
CA CYS A 50 -5.24 -0.06 4.86
C CYS A 50 -6.77 0.08 4.92
N ARG A 51 -7.43 -0.69 5.78
CA ARG A 51 -8.89 -0.67 5.95
C ARG A 51 -9.38 0.47 6.85
N TRP A 52 -8.49 1.12 7.55
CA TRP A 52 -8.87 2.24 8.42
C TRP A 52 -9.37 3.42 7.58
N ASN A 53 -10.61 3.83 7.82
CA ASN A 53 -11.29 4.90 7.09
C ASN A 53 -11.23 4.75 5.56
N ASN A 54 -11.21 3.49 5.07
CA ASN A 54 -11.12 3.23 3.65
C ASN A 54 -11.68 1.85 3.27
N PHE A 55 -12.62 1.82 2.34
CA PHE A 55 -13.12 0.57 1.76
C PHE A 55 -12.46 0.22 0.42
N VAL A 56 -11.77 1.18 -0.21
CA VAL A 56 -11.06 0.98 -1.47
C VAL A 56 -9.69 0.36 -1.20
N CYS A 57 -9.68 -0.86 -0.66
CA CYS A 57 -8.48 -1.49 -0.10
C CYS A 57 -8.38 -3.00 -0.39
N ASN A 58 -9.12 -3.50 -1.36
CA ASN A 58 -9.12 -4.90 -1.74
C ASN A 58 -9.36 -5.10 -3.26
N ALA A 59 -9.15 -6.32 -3.74
CA ALA A 59 -9.23 -6.65 -5.16
C ALA A 59 -10.60 -6.33 -5.79
N GLU A 60 -11.73 -6.47 -5.06
CA GLU A 60 -13.06 -6.14 -5.60
C GLU A 60 -13.23 -4.64 -5.81
N ALA A 61 -12.91 -3.84 -4.79
CA ALA A 61 -12.98 -2.39 -4.90
C ALA A 61 -12.01 -1.88 -5.98
N TYR A 62 -10.82 -2.48 -6.10
CA TYR A 62 -9.86 -2.13 -7.14
C TYR A 62 -10.41 -2.40 -8.55
N LYS A 63 -11.03 -3.56 -8.79
CA LYS A 63 -11.62 -3.87 -10.09
C LYS A 63 -12.64 -2.83 -10.54
N ILE A 64 -13.47 -2.34 -9.63
CA ILE A 64 -14.50 -1.35 -9.92
C ILE A 64 -13.90 0.05 -10.00
N ILE A 65 -13.27 0.52 -8.94
CA ILE A 65 -12.88 1.93 -8.78
C ILE A 65 -11.61 2.22 -9.56
N HIS A 66 -10.51 1.48 -9.33
CA HIS A 66 -9.27 1.65 -10.11
C HIS A 66 -9.42 1.12 -11.55
N GLY A 67 -10.31 0.14 -11.77
CA GLY A 67 -10.66 -0.34 -13.09
C GLY A 67 -11.29 0.76 -13.95
N TYR A 68 -12.12 1.62 -13.36
CA TYR A 68 -12.73 2.78 -14.00
C TYR A 68 -11.77 3.97 -14.05
N LEU A 69 -11.17 4.36 -12.92
CA LEU A 69 -10.27 5.52 -12.77
C LEU A 69 -8.83 5.15 -13.13
N LYS A 70 -8.43 5.37 -14.39
CA LYS A 70 -7.09 4.97 -14.87
C LYS A 70 -5.95 5.81 -14.27
N ASP A 71 -6.22 7.00 -13.79
CA ASP A 71 -5.25 7.92 -13.19
C ASP A 71 -5.30 7.93 -11.64
N LEU A 72 -6.00 6.97 -11.05
CA LEU A 72 -5.97 6.72 -9.61
C LEU A 72 -4.87 5.71 -9.30
N TYR A 73 -3.94 6.07 -8.43
CA TYR A 73 -2.79 5.26 -8.04
C TYR A 73 -3.02 4.55 -6.70
N ILE A 74 -2.05 3.76 -6.26
CA ILE A 74 -2.10 3.00 -5.00
C ILE A 74 -0.81 3.23 -4.22
N LYS A 75 -0.94 3.62 -2.95
CA LYS A 75 0.09 3.40 -1.92
C LYS A 75 -0.13 2.01 -1.35
N TYR A 76 0.85 1.15 -1.49
CA TYR A 76 0.70 -0.25 -1.13
C TYR A 76 1.55 -0.66 0.07
N ASP A 77 1.01 -1.55 0.88
CA ASP A 77 1.65 -2.14 2.05
C ASP A 77 1.25 -3.61 2.12
N THR A 78 2.22 -4.51 1.98
CA THR A 78 2.00 -5.95 1.96
C THR A 78 1.35 -6.46 3.25
N SER A 79 1.69 -5.86 4.39
CA SER A 79 1.18 -6.27 5.70
C SER A 79 -0.34 -6.14 5.80
N HIS A 80 -0.92 -5.09 5.23
CA HIS A 80 -2.39 -4.93 5.24
C HIS A 80 -3.10 -6.00 4.42
N CYS A 81 -2.54 -6.41 3.28
CA CYS A 81 -3.07 -7.52 2.48
C CYS A 81 -2.95 -8.84 3.25
N ILE A 82 -1.76 -9.16 3.79
CA ILE A 82 -1.50 -10.37 4.59
C ILE A 82 -2.43 -10.44 5.80
N ASN A 83 -2.56 -9.34 6.55
CA ASN A 83 -3.40 -9.26 7.74
C ASN A 83 -4.88 -9.47 7.41
N ALA A 84 -5.32 -9.03 6.23
CA ALA A 84 -6.66 -9.26 5.71
C ALA A 84 -6.88 -10.67 5.15
N GLY A 85 -5.83 -11.51 5.06
CA GLY A 85 -5.89 -12.86 4.48
C GLY A 85 -5.86 -12.88 2.96
N GLY A 86 -5.42 -11.80 2.32
CA GLY A 86 -5.26 -11.69 0.86
C GLY A 86 -3.91 -12.24 0.37
N ASP A 87 -3.79 -12.37 -0.94
CA ASP A 87 -2.56 -12.74 -1.63
C ASP A 87 -1.90 -11.47 -2.18
N TYR A 88 -0.90 -10.99 -1.46
CA TYR A 88 -0.18 -9.76 -1.82
C TYR A 88 0.67 -9.90 -3.09
N LEU A 89 1.14 -11.12 -3.44
CA LEU A 89 1.86 -11.36 -4.68
C LEU A 89 0.92 -11.28 -5.88
N GLN A 90 -0.29 -11.85 -5.74
CA GLN A 90 -1.32 -11.73 -6.76
C GLN A 90 -1.78 -10.27 -6.92
N GLU A 91 -2.01 -9.55 -5.81
CA GLU A 91 -2.38 -8.14 -5.88
C GLU A 91 -1.28 -7.30 -6.54
N THR A 92 -0.01 -7.59 -6.24
CA THR A 92 1.13 -6.90 -6.87
C THR A 92 1.20 -7.20 -8.36
N ARG A 93 1.02 -8.45 -8.79
CA ARG A 93 0.96 -8.83 -10.20
C ARG A 93 -0.15 -8.07 -10.94
N ASP A 94 -1.33 -7.98 -10.34
CA ASP A 94 -2.53 -7.45 -11.00
C ASP A 94 -2.57 -5.91 -10.98
N TRP A 95 -2.03 -5.29 -9.93
CA TRP A 95 -2.16 -3.85 -9.67
C TRP A 95 -0.82 -3.10 -9.51
N GLY A 96 0.31 -3.79 -9.49
CA GLY A 96 1.62 -3.18 -9.20
C GLY A 96 2.01 -2.04 -10.14
N LYS A 97 1.53 -2.03 -11.39
CA LYS A 97 1.71 -0.88 -12.30
C LYS A 97 1.02 0.41 -11.82
N ARG A 98 0.12 0.30 -10.82
CA ARG A 98 -0.55 1.44 -10.19
C ARG A 98 0.11 1.85 -8.89
N PHE A 99 1.07 1.07 -8.39
CA PHE A 99 1.78 1.43 -7.18
C PHE A 99 2.70 2.61 -7.45
N ILE A 100 2.61 3.63 -6.63
CA ILE A 100 3.48 4.82 -6.70
C ILE A 100 4.24 5.06 -5.40
N HIS A 101 3.87 4.35 -4.35
CA HIS A 101 4.54 4.35 -3.06
C HIS A 101 4.31 3.01 -2.36
N VAL A 102 5.36 2.43 -1.80
CA VAL A 102 5.30 1.13 -1.10
C VAL A 102 5.84 1.28 0.31
N HIS A 103 5.11 0.77 1.29
CA HIS A 103 5.60 0.62 2.65
C HIS A 103 6.25 -0.76 2.86
N LEU A 104 7.40 -0.73 3.48
CA LEU A 104 8.15 -1.90 3.92
C LEU A 104 7.85 -2.12 5.40
N LYS A 105 6.81 -2.90 5.67
CA LYS A 105 6.34 -3.26 7.00
C LYS A 105 6.15 -4.76 7.07
N GLY A 106 6.78 -5.41 8.04
CA GLY A 106 6.68 -6.83 8.23
C GLY A 106 5.29 -7.27 8.68
N ALA A 107 4.99 -8.55 8.49
CA ALA A 107 3.76 -9.17 8.97
C ALA A 107 4.05 -10.59 9.46
N VAL A 108 3.67 -10.87 10.70
CA VAL A 108 3.74 -12.20 11.30
C VAL A 108 2.35 -12.63 11.77
N LYS A 109 1.92 -13.81 11.33
CA LYS A 109 0.68 -14.46 11.78
C LYS A 109 1.02 -15.78 12.47
N ILE A 110 0.38 -16.04 13.60
CA ILE A 110 0.45 -17.30 14.33
C ILE A 110 -0.96 -17.87 14.37
N GLU A 111 -1.14 -19.10 13.95
CA GLU A 111 -2.45 -19.77 13.88
C GLU A 111 -3.51 -18.94 13.11
N GLY A 112 -3.08 -18.28 12.03
CA GLY A 112 -3.95 -17.43 11.19
C GLY A 112 -4.30 -16.06 11.77
N LYS A 113 -3.87 -15.74 12.99
CA LYS A 113 -4.11 -14.44 13.64
C LYS A 113 -2.88 -13.55 13.52
N VAL A 114 -3.09 -12.26 13.33
CA VAL A 114 -2.01 -11.26 13.36
C VAL A 114 -1.36 -11.30 14.74
N TYR A 115 -0.05 -11.53 14.73
CA TYR A 115 0.76 -11.53 15.95
C TYR A 115 1.49 -10.20 16.13
N ASP A 116 2.22 -9.77 15.09
CA ASP A 116 3.01 -8.53 15.12
C ASP A 116 3.33 -8.05 13.70
N ASN A 117 3.76 -6.79 13.61
CA ASN A 117 4.34 -6.19 12.41
C ASN A 117 5.82 -5.84 12.67
N PRO A 118 6.72 -6.85 12.76
CA PRO A 118 8.13 -6.60 13.04
C PRO A 118 8.82 -5.91 11.86
N PRO A 119 10.11 -5.53 12.00
CA PRO A 119 10.89 -4.99 10.90
C PRO A 119 10.82 -5.87 9.66
N ALA A 120 10.56 -5.28 8.49
CA ALA A 120 10.52 -6.01 7.23
C ALA A 120 11.85 -6.72 6.95
N GLY A 121 11.76 -7.99 6.61
CA GLY A 121 12.89 -8.93 6.53
C GLY A 121 13.07 -9.82 7.77
N MET A 122 12.34 -9.54 8.87
CA MET A 122 12.23 -10.41 10.05
C MET A 122 10.80 -10.94 10.22
N ASP A 123 10.13 -11.19 9.13
CA ASP A 123 8.72 -11.50 9.04
C ASP A 123 8.42 -12.64 8.04
N GLN A 124 7.17 -12.89 7.77
CA GLN A 124 6.72 -13.98 6.90
C GLN A 124 6.50 -13.55 5.45
N THR A 125 6.78 -12.29 5.10
CA THR A 125 6.62 -11.79 3.73
C THR A 125 7.75 -12.31 2.83
N ASP A 126 7.39 -12.92 1.70
CA ASP A 126 8.37 -13.24 0.65
C ASP A 126 8.76 -11.96 -0.11
N TRP A 127 9.65 -11.20 0.51
CA TRP A 127 10.15 -9.94 -0.04
C TRP A 127 10.90 -10.12 -1.35
N THR A 128 11.56 -11.27 -1.54
CA THR A 128 12.29 -11.56 -2.78
C THR A 128 11.33 -11.66 -3.95
N SER A 129 10.26 -12.46 -3.82
CA SER A 129 9.24 -12.58 -4.85
C SER A 129 8.49 -11.26 -5.06
N PHE A 130 8.14 -10.55 -3.98
CA PHE A 130 7.47 -9.25 -4.06
C PHE A 130 8.31 -8.23 -4.85
N MET A 131 9.58 -8.04 -4.49
CA MET A 131 10.48 -7.11 -5.18
C MET A 131 10.74 -7.53 -6.62
N GLY A 132 10.87 -8.84 -6.89
CA GLY A 132 11.05 -9.36 -8.24
C GLY A 132 9.86 -9.03 -9.16
N ILE A 133 8.62 -9.20 -8.67
CA ILE A 133 7.41 -8.81 -9.42
C ILE A 133 7.37 -7.29 -9.61
N LEU A 134 7.63 -6.53 -8.55
CA LEU A 134 7.57 -5.08 -8.54
C LEU A 134 8.52 -4.46 -9.57
N TYR A 135 9.78 -4.88 -9.59
CA TYR A 135 10.77 -4.46 -10.60
C TYR A 135 10.42 -4.94 -12.00
N GLY A 136 9.94 -6.18 -12.14
CA GLY A 136 9.47 -6.71 -13.43
C GLY A 136 8.31 -5.89 -14.05
N LEU A 137 7.54 -5.18 -13.22
CA LEU A 137 6.49 -4.26 -13.65
C LEU A 137 6.99 -2.84 -13.94
N GLY A 138 8.28 -2.56 -13.71
CA GLY A 138 8.91 -1.25 -13.93
C GLY A 138 8.65 -0.25 -12.79
N TYR A 139 8.52 -0.72 -11.55
CA TYR A 139 8.33 0.18 -10.40
C TYR A 139 9.59 1.02 -10.14
N ASP A 140 9.39 2.32 -10.05
CA ASP A 140 10.42 3.33 -9.76
C ASP A 140 10.03 4.27 -8.61
N GLY A 141 8.97 3.93 -7.88
CA GLY A 141 8.44 4.72 -6.77
C GLY A 141 9.24 4.58 -5.47
N GLY A 142 8.84 5.33 -4.45
CA GLY A 142 9.46 5.31 -3.14
C GLY A 142 9.18 4.03 -2.34
N LEU A 143 10.20 3.53 -1.64
CA LEU A 143 10.09 2.47 -0.64
C LEU A 143 10.30 3.11 0.75
N SER A 144 9.29 3.11 1.59
CA SER A 144 9.36 3.68 2.94
C SER A 144 9.26 2.60 4.00
N ILE A 145 10.16 2.62 4.96
CA ILE A 145 10.09 1.75 6.14
C ILE A 145 9.06 2.32 7.09
N GLU A 146 8.09 1.48 7.50
CA GLU A 146 7.08 1.84 8.48
C GLU A 146 7.21 0.92 9.72
N PRO A 147 7.89 1.37 10.79
CA PRO A 147 7.96 0.61 12.03
C PRO A 147 6.62 0.70 12.76
N GLU A 148 5.92 -0.42 12.88
CA GLU A 148 4.61 -0.50 13.55
C GLU A 148 4.47 -1.83 14.29
N SER A 149 5.31 -2.05 15.29
CA SER A 149 5.31 -3.27 16.09
C SER A 149 4.89 -3.00 17.52
N ALA A 150 4.18 -3.94 18.12
CA ALA A 150 3.85 -3.91 19.55
C ALA A 150 5.07 -4.22 20.45
N TYR A 151 6.15 -4.76 19.89
CA TYR A 151 7.31 -5.23 20.66
C TYR A 151 8.61 -4.45 20.36
N TRP A 152 8.70 -3.83 19.19
CA TRP A 152 9.90 -3.11 18.76
C TRP A 152 9.77 -1.61 19.09
N HIS A 153 10.28 -1.21 20.27
CA HIS A 153 10.21 0.16 20.76
C HIS A 153 11.57 0.75 21.07
N GLY A 154 11.67 2.07 21.09
CA GLY A 154 12.87 2.81 21.42
C GLY A 154 14.08 2.36 20.59
N GLU A 155 15.22 2.15 21.22
CA GLU A 155 16.46 1.74 20.57
C GLU A 155 16.32 0.44 19.75
N LEU A 156 15.46 -0.49 20.18
CA LEU A 156 15.20 -1.71 19.43
C LEU A 156 14.49 -1.42 18.11
N SER A 157 13.58 -0.46 18.09
CA SER A 157 12.93 0.01 16.84
C SER A 157 13.93 0.61 15.86
N ASP A 158 14.87 1.46 16.37
CA ASP A 158 15.92 2.05 15.53
C ASP A 158 16.82 0.97 14.91
N ARG A 159 17.20 -0.05 15.70
CA ARG A 159 17.95 -1.21 15.21
C ARG A 159 17.16 -2.03 14.17
N GLY A 160 15.84 -2.10 14.34
CA GLY A 160 14.94 -2.75 13.37
C GLY A 160 14.89 -1.99 12.04
N VAL A 161 14.81 -0.67 12.07
CA VAL A 161 14.89 0.17 10.87
C VAL A 161 16.24 -0.01 10.17
N ASP A 162 17.35 0.03 10.91
CA ASP A 162 18.69 -0.20 10.35
C ASP A 162 18.82 -1.60 9.71
N TYR A 163 18.21 -2.61 10.33
CA TYR A 163 18.17 -3.95 9.77
C TYR A 163 17.42 -3.97 8.44
N THR A 164 16.22 -3.40 8.40
CA THR A 164 15.39 -3.34 7.18
C THR A 164 16.14 -2.60 6.05
N ILE A 165 16.81 -1.49 6.35
CA ILE A 165 17.63 -0.77 5.36
C ILE A 165 18.70 -1.69 4.75
N ARG A 166 19.47 -2.43 5.59
CA ARG A 166 20.51 -3.34 5.10
C ARG A 166 19.91 -4.50 4.30
N TYR A 167 18.80 -5.05 4.75
CA TYR A 167 18.10 -6.14 4.08
C TYR A 167 17.68 -5.77 2.67
N PHE A 168 16.99 -4.62 2.51
CA PHE A 168 16.50 -4.19 1.21
C PHE A 168 17.59 -3.63 0.29
N ARG A 169 18.68 -3.07 0.81
CA ARG A 169 19.81 -2.62 -0.03
C ARG A 169 20.35 -3.73 -0.94
N ASN A 170 20.31 -4.98 -0.50
CA ASN A 170 20.74 -6.11 -1.31
C ASN A 170 19.76 -6.51 -2.43
N MET A 171 18.55 -5.95 -2.41
CA MET A 171 17.51 -6.21 -3.41
C MET A 171 17.32 -5.01 -4.37
N MET A 172 17.96 -3.88 -4.10
CA MET A 172 17.89 -2.71 -4.99
C MET A 172 18.79 -2.91 -6.20
N ILE A 173 18.21 -2.70 -7.40
CA ILE A 173 18.88 -2.86 -8.70
C ILE A 173 18.80 -1.56 -9.51
#